data_76135d07a68fc3186b3b2c0e05749355
#
_entry.id   76135d07a68fc3186b3b2c0e05749355
#
_cell.length_a   1.000
_cell.length_b   1.000
_cell.length_c   1.000
_cell.angle_alpha   90.00
_cell.angle_beta   90.00
_cell.angle_gamma   90.00
#
_symmetry.space_group_name_H-M   'P 1'
#
loop_
_entity.id
_entity.type
_entity.pdbx_description
1 polymer ?
#
loop_
_entity_poly.entity_id
_entity_poly.type
_entity_poly.pdbx_seq_one_letter_code
_entity_poly.pdbx_strand_id
1 'polypeptide(L)'
;MAAAPEYQLYCFAQSGNAYRVALMLNLIGADWKPVWVDFFNGAVRAPEFRAEINEMGEIPVLVHGSRKFSQSAVCLTYLAGRSGKFLPDGEDERLECLRWIIFDNQKVNGFLGPYRFLCNFAPARDPGAEAFLRGRLTNNLGIVDKRLARTPWLAGSAHPTIADISLAGYFYYPAEEFGFDIAKDYPAIGAWTERIKALPGWKHPYELMPGYPLGTK
;
A
#
# COMPACT_ATOMS: atom_id res chain seq x y z
N MET A 1 -11.78 25.86 -18.57
CA MET A 1 -11.67 25.16 -17.27
C MET A 1 -11.08 23.80 -17.54
N ALA A 2 -10.03 23.36 -16.82
CA ALA A 2 -9.53 22.01 -16.97
C ALA A 2 -10.62 21.01 -16.57
N ALA A 3 -10.74 19.89 -17.27
CA ALA A 3 -11.67 18.83 -16.92
C ALA A 3 -11.36 18.30 -15.52
N ALA A 4 -12.38 17.88 -14.77
CA ALA A 4 -12.16 17.24 -13.47
C ALA A 4 -11.39 15.93 -13.70
N PRO A 5 -10.42 15.57 -12.83
CA PRO A 5 -9.69 14.33 -12.96
C PRO A 5 -10.63 13.12 -12.86
N GLU A 6 -10.29 12.05 -13.57
CA GLU A 6 -11.10 10.82 -13.59
C GLU A 6 -11.24 10.21 -12.19
N TYR A 7 -10.12 10.22 -11.41
CA TYR A 7 -10.09 9.66 -10.05
C TYR A 7 -9.67 10.69 -9.01
N GLN A 8 -10.17 10.51 -7.79
CA GLN A 8 -9.68 11.19 -6.58
C GLN A 8 -9.32 10.14 -5.54
N LEU A 9 -8.20 10.33 -4.84
CA LEU A 9 -7.75 9.42 -3.80
C LEU A 9 -7.58 10.17 -2.48
N TYR A 10 -8.41 9.86 -1.49
CA TYR A 10 -8.23 10.31 -0.11
C TYR A 10 -7.03 9.58 0.49
N CYS A 11 -5.98 10.33 0.82
CA CYS A 11 -4.68 9.79 1.21
C CYS A 11 -3.87 10.76 2.07
N PHE A 12 -2.76 10.27 2.62
CA PHE A 12 -1.67 11.07 3.17
C PHE A 12 -0.35 10.31 3.00
N ALA A 13 0.76 11.03 2.93
CA ALA A 13 2.05 10.51 2.51
C ALA A 13 2.57 9.32 3.34
N GLN A 14 2.26 9.26 4.64
CA GLN A 14 2.74 8.20 5.54
C GLN A 14 1.92 6.91 5.47
N SER A 15 0.82 6.88 4.69
CA SER A 15 -0.03 5.70 4.56
C SER A 15 0.43 4.75 3.46
N GLY A 16 1.02 3.62 3.83
CA GLY A 16 1.34 2.57 2.87
C GLY A 16 0.11 1.96 2.20
N ASN A 17 -1.03 1.90 2.91
CA ASN A 17 -2.28 1.44 2.31
C ASN A 17 -2.80 2.40 1.23
N ALA A 18 -2.62 3.70 1.40
CA ALA A 18 -2.95 4.68 0.36
C ALA A 18 -1.90 4.66 -0.76
N TYR A 19 -0.63 4.49 -0.41
CA TYR A 19 0.45 4.45 -1.39
C TYR A 19 0.24 3.37 -2.45
N ARG A 20 -0.14 2.14 -2.09
CA ARG A 20 -0.36 1.08 -3.09
C ARG A 20 -1.45 1.43 -4.11
N VAL A 21 -2.48 2.19 -3.71
CA VAL A 21 -3.53 2.67 -4.63
C VAL A 21 -3.00 3.83 -5.48
N ALA A 22 -2.29 4.78 -4.88
CA ALA A 22 -1.64 5.87 -5.60
C ALA A 22 -0.60 5.35 -6.62
N LEU A 23 0.21 4.37 -6.22
CA LEU A 23 1.15 3.69 -7.10
C LEU A 23 0.44 3.03 -8.28
N MET A 24 -0.63 2.29 -8.02
CA MET A 24 -1.43 1.64 -9.08
C MET A 24 -1.98 2.67 -10.08
N LEU A 25 -2.56 3.78 -9.60
CA LEU A 25 -3.07 4.85 -10.45
C LEU A 25 -1.97 5.41 -11.37
N ASN A 26 -0.77 5.62 -10.84
CA ASN A 26 0.37 6.08 -11.64
C ASN A 26 0.84 5.02 -12.66
N LEU A 27 0.98 3.76 -12.25
CA LEU A 27 1.45 2.68 -13.11
C LEU A 27 0.49 2.39 -14.28
N ILE A 28 -0.81 2.58 -14.09
CA ILE A 28 -1.78 2.44 -15.19
C ILE A 28 -1.88 3.70 -16.07
N GLY A 29 -1.29 4.82 -15.63
CA GLY A 29 -1.33 6.09 -16.33
C GLY A 29 -2.69 6.81 -16.19
N ALA A 30 -3.39 6.62 -15.08
CA ALA A 30 -4.69 7.24 -14.82
C ALA A 30 -4.57 8.75 -14.60
N ASP A 31 -5.60 9.49 -14.99
CA ASP A 31 -5.78 10.89 -14.59
C ASP A 31 -6.39 10.94 -13.19
N TRP A 32 -5.60 11.34 -12.20
CA TRP A 32 -6.02 11.33 -10.80
C TRP A 32 -5.43 12.48 -9.99
N LYS A 33 -6.09 12.81 -8.88
CA LYS A 33 -5.55 13.76 -7.90
C LYS A 33 -5.65 13.21 -6.47
N PRO A 34 -4.67 13.52 -5.61
CA PRO A 34 -4.77 13.25 -4.18
C PRO A 34 -5.76 14.23 -3.52
N VAL A 35 -6.47 13.73 -2.51
CA VAL A 35 -7.23 14.51 -1.54
C VAL A 35 -6.59 14.28 -0.19
N TRP A 36 -5.94 15.31 0.35
CA TRP A 36 -5.23 15.18 1.62
C TRP A 36 -6.19 14.93 2.79
N VAL A 37 -5.80 14.03 3.69
CA VAL A 37 -6.54 13.69 4.91
C VAL A 37 -5.65 13.90 6.12
N ASP A 38 -6.10 14.73 7.06
CA ASP A 38 -5.40 14.99 8.33
C ASP A 38 -5.58 13.83 9.31
N PHE A 39 -4.94 12.71 8.97
CA PHE A 39 -5.09 11.44 9.69
C PHE A 39 -4.62 11.54 11.15
N PHE A 40 -3.47 12.18 11.37
CA PHE A 40 -2.87 12.25 12.71
C PHE A 40 -3.68 13.11 13.68
N ASN A 41 -4.42 14.11 13.19
CA ASN A 41 -5.37 14.89 13.97
C ASN A 41 -6.79 14.30 13.99
N GLY A 42 -6.94 13.06 13.51
CA GLY A 42 -8.17 12.28 13.68
C GLY A 42 -9.28 12.57 12.68
N ALA A 43 -8.99 13.20 11.53
CA ALA A 43 -10.01 13.52 10.51
C ALA A 43 -10.88 12.32 10.12
N VAL A 44 -10.31 11.12 10.05
CA VAL A 44 -11.07 9.89 9.72
C VAL A 44 -12.06 9.45 10.81
N ARG A 45 -11.91 9.96 12.05
CA ARG A 45 -12.79 9.64 13.18
C ARG A 45 -13.99 10.57 13.26
N ALA A 46 -13.97 11.68 12.53
CA ALA A 46 -15.07 12.65 12.51
C ALA A 46 -16.36 11.99 11.99
N PRO A 47 -17.52 12.27 12.63
CA PRO A 47 -18.81 11.73 12.19
C PRO A 47 -19.11 12.03 10.72
N GLU A 48 -18.75 13.24 10.26
CA GLU A 48 -18.95 13.69 8.88
C GLU A 48 -18.14 12.86 7.89
N PHE A 49 -16.87 12.55 8.23
CA PHE A 49 -16.03 11.68 7.38
C PHE A 49 -16.65 10.28 7.26
N ARG A 50 -17.13 9.73 8.38
CA ARG A 50 -17.78 8.40 8.40
C ARG A 50 -19.08 8.39 7.62
N ALA A 51 -19.89 9.43 7.74
CA ALA A 51 -21.17 9.52 7.04
C ALA A 51 -21.02 9.76 5.54
N GLU A 52 -20.05 10.60 5.14
CA GLU A 52 -19.97 11.08 3.76
C GLU A 52 -18.91 10.36 2.92
N ILE A 53 -17.80 9.93 3.54
CA ILE A 53 -16.64 9.43 2.81
C ILE A 53 -16.47 7.92 2.97
N ASN A 54 -16.35 7.43 4.22
CA ASN A 54 -16.15 6.01 4.52
C ASN A 54 -16.61 5.67 5.93
N GLU A 55 -17.67 4.89 6.05
CA GLU A 55 -18.24 4.44 7.32
C GLU A 55 -17.25 3.75 8.25
N MET A 56 -16.22 3.08 7.68
CA MET A 56 -15.16 2.41 8.44
C MET A 56 -14.20 3.41 9.12
N GLY A 57 -14.21 4.71 8.71
CA GLY A 57 -13.29 5.70 9.27
C GLY A 57 -11.83 5.43 8.92
N GLU A 58 -11.57 4.98 7.71
CA GLU A 58 -10.25 4.57 7.22
C GLU A 58 -9.94 5.18 5.86
N ILE A 59 -8.66 5.21 5.51
CA ILE A 59 -8.14 5.50 4.17
C ILE A 59 -7.26 4.33 3.70
N PRO A 60 -7.06 4.17 2.36
CA PRO A 60 -7.51 5.02 1.26
C PRO A 60 -9.01 4.94 0.97
N VAL A 61 -9.54 5.99 0.36
CA VAL A 61 -10.82 5.95 -0.35
C VAL A 61 -10.59 6.45 -1.78
N LEU A 62 -10.89 5.60 -2.74
CA LEU A 62 -10.83 5.90 -4.16
C LEU A 62 -12.21 6.36 -4.64
N VAL A 63 -12.28 7.52 -5.27
CA VAL A 63 -13.50 8.07 -5.87
C VAL A 63 -13.39 8.04 -7.39
N HIS A 64 -14.41 7.49 -8.05
CA HIS A 64 -14.58 7.52 -9.50
C HIS A 64 -16.03 7.86 -9.85
N GLY A 65 -16.25 9.08 -10.34
CA GLY A 65 -17.60 9.63 -10.52
C GLY A 65 -18.35 9.69 -9.17
N SER A 66 -19.53 9.05 -9.09
CA SER A 66 -20.32 8.96 -7.87
C SER A 66 -19.93 7.78 -6.95
N ARG A 67 -19.05 6.90 -7.39
CA ARG A 67 -18.67 5.68 -6.66
C ARG A 67 -17.49 5.96 -5.72
N LYS A 68 -17.57 5.40 -4.52
CA LYS A 68 -16.50 5.41 -3.52
C LYS A 68 -16.11 3.97 -3.20
N PHE A 69 -14.81 3.69 -3.15
CA PHE A 69 -14.25 2.39 -2.83
C PHE A 69 -13.32 2.54 -1.64
N SER A 70 -13.58 1.80 -0.59
CA SER A 70 -12.67 1.63 0.54
C SER A 70 -12.02 0.24 0.49
N GLN A 71 -11.04 0.01 1.37
CA GLN A 71 -10.14 -1.14 1.36
C GLN A 71 -9.22 -1.16 0.11
N SER A 72 -7.91 -1.00 0.34
CA SER A 72 -6.95 -0.87 -0.75
C SER A 72 -6.97 -2.04 -1.73
N ALA A 73 -7.19 -3.27 -1.27
CA ALA A 73 -7.31 -4.44 -2.15
C ALA A 73 -8.52 -4.35 -3.09
N VAL A 74 -9.65 -3.79 -2.62
CA VAL A 74 -10.82 -3.54 -3.47
C VAL A 74 -10.51 -2.47 -4.50
N CYS A 75 -9.83 -1.38 -4.10
CA CYS A 75 -9.39 -0.33 -5.03
C CYS A 75 -8.47 -0.89 -6.12
N LEU A 76 -7.48 -1.72 -5.75
CA LEU A 76 -6.58 -2.37 -6.69
C LEU A 76 -7.32 -3.27 -7.67
N THR A 77 -8.23 -4.11 -7.17
CA THR A 77 -9.06 -5.01 -8.01
C THR A 77 -9.90 -4.21 -9.00
N TYR A 78 -10.52 -3.11 -8.54
CA TYR A 78 -11.30 -2.22 -9.39
C TYR A 78 -10.45 -1.58 -10.49
N LEU A 79 -9.29 -1.01 -10.13
CA LEU A 79 -8.39 -0.35 -11.09
C LEU A 79 -7.82 -1.34 -12.11
N ALA A 80 -7.45 -2.55 -11.69
CA ALA A 80 -6.96 -3.59 -12.58
C ALA A 80 -8.05 -4.03 -13.58
N GLY A 81 -9.26 -4.26 -13.09
CA GLY A 81 -10.39 -4.60 -13.95
C GLY A 81 -10.76 -3.51 -14.97
N ARG A 82 -10.58 -2.23 -14.60
CA ARG A 82 -10.82 -1.09 -15.49
C ARG A 82 -9.74 -0.88 -16.54
N SER A 83 -8.48 -1.06 -16.14
CA SER A 83 -7.33 -0.80 -17.01
C SER A 83 -6.88 -2.00 -17.85
N GLY A 84 -7.26 -3.21 -17.46
CA GLY A 84 -6.74 -4.45 -18.03
C GLY A 84 -5.28 -4.73 -17.65
N LYS A 85 -4.66 -3.91 -16.75
CA LYS A 85 -3.27 -4.05 -16.32
C LYS A 85 -3.19 -4.71 -14.94
N PHE A 86 -2.08 -5.42 -14.68
CA PHE A 86 -1.80 -6.08 -13.40
C PHE A 86 -2.82 -7.17 -13.02
N LEU A 87 -3.54 -7.69 -13.99
CA LEU A 87 -4.44 -8.83 -13.81
C LEU A 87 -3.64 -10.13 -13.85
N PRO A 88 -3.99 -11.12 -13.01
CA PRO A 88 -3.47 -12.47 -13.15
C PRO A 88 -4.06 -13.18 -14.39
N ASP A 89 -3.27 -14.04 -15.01
CA ASP A 89 -3.69 -14.86 -16.15
C ASP A 89 -4.32 -16.18 -15.69
N GLY A 90 -5.54 -16.45 -16.11
CA GLY A 90 -6.22 -17.69 -15.78
C GLY A 90 -6.71 -17.82 -14.33
N GLU A 91 -7.30 -18.97 -14.01
CA GLU A 91 -7.96 -19.22 -12.72
C GLU A 91 -6.94 -19.47 -11.61
N ASP A 92 -5.94 -20.29 -11.86
CA ASP A 92 -4.93 -20.66 -10.85
C ASP A 92 -4.12 -19.43 -10.39
N GLU A 93 -3.69 -18.57 -11.32
CA GLU A 93 -3.02 -17.33 -10.95
C GLU A 93 -3.93 -16.36 -10.21
N ARG A 94 -5.23 -16.33 -10.51
CA ARG A 94 -6.21 -15.51 -9.77
C ARG A 94 -6.32 -15.95 -8.32
N LEU A 95 -6.40 -17.26 -8.08
CA LEU A 95 -6.45 -17.81 -6.73
C LEU A 95 -5.15 -17.55 -5.98
N GLU A 96 -4.00 -17.71 -6.65
CA GLU A 96 -2.69 -17.41 -6.06
C GLU A 96 -2.53 -15.91 -5.76
N CYS A 97 -2.94 -15.04 -6.67
CA CYS A 97 -2.96 -13.59 -6.47
C CYS A 97 -3.84 -13.22 -5.26
N LEU A 98 -5.06 -13.75 -5.17
CA LEU A 98 -5.95 -13.53 -4.02
C LEU A 98 -5.33 -14.03 -2.71
N ARG A 99 -4.71 -15.21 -2.73
CA ARG A 99 -4.02 -15.78 -1.56
C ARG A 99 -2.94 -14.85 -1.03
N TRP A 100 -2.12 -14.26 -1.92
CA TRP A 100 -1.08 -13.31 -1.53
C TRP A 100 -1.65 -11.97 -1.06
N ILE A 101 -2.72 -11.46 -1.66
CA ILE A 101 -3.39 -10.25 -1.19
C ILE A 101 -3.94 -10.44 0.23
N ILE A 102 -4.58 -11.57 0.52
CA ILE A 102 -5.09 -11.87 1.85
C ILE A 102 -3.93 -12.01 2.85
N PHE A 103 -2.88 -12.75 2.47
CA PHE A 103 -1.69 -12.92 3.32
C PHE A 103 -1.02 -11.57 3.62
N ASP A 104 -0.84 -10.72 2.61
CA ASP A 104 -0.30 -9.38 2.75
C ASP A 104 -1.12 -8.54 3.75
N ASN A 105 -2.41 -8.39 3.50
CA ASN A 105 -3.24 -7.52 4.32
C ASN A 105 -3.35 -7.99 5.78
N GLN A 106 -3.31 -9.30 6.03
CA GLN A 106 -3.40 -9.85 7.38
C GLN A 106 -2.05 -10.01 8.08
N LYS A 107 -0.98 -10.31 7.34
CA LYS A 107 0.27 -10.84 7.93
C LYS A 107 1.51 -10.01 7.63
N VAL A 108 1.51 -9.21 6.56
CA VAL A 108 2.66 -8.36 6.22
C VAL A 108 2.28 -6.90 6.49
N ASN A 109 1.56 -6.25 5.62
CA ASN A 109 1.19 -4.84 5.79
C ASN A 109 0.26 -4.62 6.98
N GLY A 110 -0.56 -5.62 7.36
CA GLY A 110 -1.36 -5.61 8.59
C GLY A 110 -0.54 -5.54 9.87
N PHE A 111 0.71 -5.96 9.86
CA PHE A 111 1.65 -5.78 10.97
C PHE A 111 2.68 -4.68 10.71
N LEU A 112 3.13 -4.50 9.48
CA LEU A 112 4.18 -3.53 9.14
C LEU A 112 3.72 -2.09 9.36
N GLY A 113 2.47 -1.77 9.00
CA GLY A 113 1.88 -0.46 9.25
C GLY A 113 1.80 -0.11 10.75
N PRO A 114 1.16 -0.93 11.61
CA PRO A 114 1.15 -0.71 13.06
C PRO A 114 2.54 -0.69 13.69
N TYR A 115 3.45 -1.56 13.26
CA TYR A 115 4.83 -1.57 13.75
C TYR A 115 5.55 -0.25 13.46
N ARG A 116 5.50 0.20 12.20
CA ARG A 116 6.06 1.49 11.81
C ARG A 116 5.43 2.66 12.57
N PHE A 117 4.11 2.61 12.78
CA PHE A 117 3.41 3.63 13.57
C PHE A 117 3.96 3.70 15.00
N LEU A 118 4.12 2.56 15.68
CA LEU A 118 4.66 2.51 17.05
C LEU A 118 6.10 3.01 17.10
N CYS A 119 6.93 2.60 16.16
CA CYS A 119 8.34 2.99 16.14
C CYS A 119 8.57 4.47 15.87
N ASN A 120 7.70 5.12 15.05
CA ASN A 120 8.02 6.44 14.47
C ASN A 120 6.98 7.53 14.72
N PHE A 121 5.72 7.20 14.97
CA PHE A 121 4.62 8.19 15.04
C PHE A 121 3.84 8.16 16.36
N ALA A 122 3.95 7.11 17.14
CA ALA A 122 3.22 7.01 18.39
C ALA A 122 3.75 8.04 19.42
N PRO A 123 2.86 8.68 20.21
CA PRO A 123 3.25 9.65 21.22
C PRO A 123 4.17 9.06 22.30
N ALA A 124 4.05 7.76 22.55
CA ALA A 124 4.91 7.01 23.47
C ALA A 124 5.22 5.63 22.87
N ARG A 125 6.45 5.15 23.09
CA ARG A 125 6.88 3.83 22.65
C ARG A 125 6.33 2.75 23.57
N ASP A 126 5.95 1.60 22.98
CA ASP A 126 5.58 0.38 23.69
C ASP A 126 6.52 -0.75 23.24
N PRO A 127 7.62 -0.99 23.97
CA PRO A 127 8.60 -2.02 23.61
C PRO A 127 8.01 -3.44 23.53
N GLY A 128 6.96 -3.74 24.33
CA GLY A 128 6.30 -5.05 24.32
C GLY A 128 5.50 -5.26 23.02
N ALA A 129 4.70 -4.27 22.64
CA ALA A 129 3.96 -4.29 21.38
C ALA A 129 4.91 -4.28 20.16
N GLU A 130 5.97 -3.48 20.20
CA GLU A 130 6.99 -3.45 19.14
C GLU A 130 7.67 -4.82 18.98
N ALA A 131 8.10 -5.46 20.06
CA ALA A 131 8.74 -6.77 20.04
C ALA A 131 7.79 -7.86 19.48
N PHE A 132 6.52 -7.83 19.89
CA PHE A 132 5.50 -8.75 19.39
C PHE A 132 5.30 -8.60 17.89
N LEU A 133 5.09 -7.38 17.40
CA LEU A 133 4.90 -7.10 15.98
C LEU A 133 6.15 -7.43 15.17
N ARG A 134 7.33 -7.09 15.68
CA ARG A 134 8.61 -7.41 15.03
C ARG A 134 8.81 -8.91 14.86
N GLY A 135 8.50 -9.71 15.89
CA GLY A 135 8.57 -11.17 15.83
C GLY A 135 7.64 -11.76 14.75
N ARG A 136 6.40 -11.23 14.63
CA ARG A 136 5.47 -11.62 13.57
C ARG A 136 5.97 -11.24 12.18
N LEU A 137 6.51 -10.03 12.04
CA LEU A 137 7.06 -9.54 10.78
C LEU A 137 8.25 -10.37 10.31
N THR A 138 9.19 -10.70 11.20
CA THR A 138 10.36 -11.51 10.84
C THR A 138 9.96 -12.84 10.19
N ASN A 139 8.99 -13.55 10.76
CA ASN A 139 8.49 -14.79 10.18
C ASN A 139 7.81 -14.55 8.82
N ASN A 140 6.94 -13.55 8.73
CA ASN A 140 6.12 -13.31 7.52
C ASN A 140 6.96 -12.76 6.36
N LEU A 141 7.92 -11.87 6.63
CA LEU A 141 8.87 -11.39 5.63
C LEU A 141 9.75 -12.53 5.11
N GLY A 142 10.18 -13.46 5.99
CA GLY A 142 10.91 -14.65 5.57
C GLY A 142 10.11 -15.58 4.63
N ILE A 143 8.77 -15.64 4.77
CA ILE A 143 7.91 -16.37 3.84
C ILE A 143 7.87 -15.66 2.48
N VAL A 144 7.71 -14.34 2.46
CA VAL A 144 7.72 -13.53 1.24
C VAL A 144 9.07 -13.66 0.52
N ASP A 145 10.18 -13.50 1.25
CA ASP A 145 11.53 -13.58 0.70
C ASP A 145 11.79 -14.93 0.04
N LYS A 146 11.45 -16.03 0.72
CA LYS A 146 11.54 -17.38 0.14
C LYS A 146 10.69 -17.57 -1.13
N ARG A 147 9.53 -16.91 -1.22
CA ARG A 147 8.69 -16.93 -2.43
C ARG A 147 9.38 -16.19 -3.56
N LEU A 148 9.82 -14.97 -3.31
CA LEU A 148 10.46 -14.09 -4.30
C LEU A 148 11.86 -14.55 -4.72
N ALA A 149 12.52 -15.39 -3.93
CA ALA A 149 13.74 -16.07 -4.33
C ALA A 149 13.52 -17.13 -5.43
N ARG A 150 12.27 -17.62 -5.61
CA ARG A 150 11.93 -18.67 -6.59
C ARG A 150 11.13 -18.16 -7.78
N THR A 151 10.46 -17.01 -7.62
CA THR A 151 9.61 -16.44 -8.67
C THR A 151 9.85 -14.93 -8.75
N PRO A 152 9.82 -14.32 -9.95
CA PRO A 152 10.02 -12.88 -10.09
C PRO A 152 8.89 -12.07 -9.43
N TRP A 153 7.66 -12.62 -9.40
CA TRP A 153 6.46 -11.98 -8.89
C TRP A 153 5.67 -12.92 -7.96
N LEU A 154 4.88 -12.36 -7.05
CA LEU A 154 4.21 -13.12 -6.00
C LEU A 154 3.27 -14.21 -6.52
N ALA A 155 2.46 -13.91 -7.51
CA ALA A 155 1.54 -14.88 -8.10
C ALA A 155 2.24 -15.97 -8.92
N GLY A 156 3.55 -15.81 -9.20
CA GLY A 156 4.30 -16.72 -10.06
C GLY A 156 4.16 -16.46 -11.55
N SER A 157 3.46 -15.38 -11.89
CA SER A 157 3.23 -14.89 -13.26
C SER A 157 4.51 -14.37 -13.92
N ALA A 158 4.46 -14.20 -15.25
CA ALA A 158 5.54 -13.59 -16.02
C ALA A 158 5.63 -12.05 -15.82
N HIS A 159 4.57 -11.43 -15.30
CA HIS A 159 4.45 -9.99 -15.07
C HIS A 159 3.90 -9.72 -13.66
N PRO A 160 4.08 -8.47 -13.12
CA PRO A 160 3.53 -8.11 -11.82
C PRO A 160 2.00 -8.09 -11.85
N THR A 161 1.40 -8.53 -10.75
CA THR A 161 -0.04 -8.50 -10.54
C THR A 161 -0.42 -7.53 -9.41
N ILE A 162 -1.73 -7.35 -9.17
CA ILE A 162 -2.19 -6.58 -8.02
C ILE A 162 -1.72 -7.16 -6.67
N ALA A 163 -1.28 -8.41 -6.59
CA ALA A 163 -0.66 -8.96 -5.39
C ALA A 163 0.68 -8.26 -5.08
N ASP A 164 1.49 -8.01 -6.12
CA ASP A 164 2.75 -7.29 -5.99
C ASP A 164 2.51 -5.83 -5.60
N ILE A 165 1.55 -5.17 -6.24
CA ILE A 165 1.20 -3.78 -5.90
C ILE A 165 0.61 -3.68 -4.48
N SER A 166 -0.18 -4.68 -4.04
CA SER A 166 -0.69 -4.77 -2.67
C SER A 166 0.45 -4.84 -1.66
N LEU A 167 1.37 -5.79 -1.85
CA LEU A 167 2.50 -5.96 -0.93
C LEU A 167 3.40 -4.71 -0.86
N ALA A 168 3.59 -3.99 -1.97
CA ALA A 168 4.50 -2.86 -2.08
C ALA A 168 4.23 -1.69 -1.09
N GLY A 169 3.09 -1.68 -0.42
CA GLY A 169 2.56 -0.57 0.37
C GLY A 169 3.55 0.13 1.30
N TYR A 170 4.36 -0.61 2.05
CA TYR A 170 5.28 -0.04 3.04
C TYR A 170 6.76 -0.22 2.71
N PHE A 171 7.11 -0.86 1.61
CA PHE A 171 8.50 -1.28 1.32
C PHE A 171 9.41 -0.17 0.77
N TYR A 172 8.87 1.02 0.53
CA TYR A 172 9.63 2.17 0.02
C TYR A 172 9.80 3.30 1.04
N TYR A 173 9.34 3.11 2.26
CA TYR A 173 9.58 4.07 3.34
C TYR A 173 10.99 3.89 3.92
N PRO A 174 11.59 4.96 4.49
CA PRO A 174 12.94 4.91 5.04
C PRO A 174 13.14 3.82 6.09
N ALA A 175 14.29 3.14 6.07
CA ALA A 175 14.63 2.08 7.00
C ALA A 175 14.64 2.57 8.47
N GLU A 176 14.97 3.83 8.68
CA GLU A 176 14.97 4.50 9.98
C GLU A 176 13.59 4.50 10.64
N GLU A 177 12.53 4.52 9.85
CA GLU A 177 11.16 4.51 10.35
C GLU A 177 10.70 3.12 10.86
N PHE A 178 11.49 2.08 10.57
CA PHE A 178 11.27 0.71 11.04
C PHE A 178 12.32 0.24 12.05
N GLY A 179 13.47 0.93 12.13
CA GLY A 179 14.61 0.48 12.92
C GLY A 179 15.33 -0.75 12.33
N PHE A 180 15.06 -1.11 11.06
CA PHE A 180 15.75 -2.15 10.29
C PHE A 180 15.55 -1.95 8.79
N ASP A 181 16.46 -2.51 8.00
CA ASP A 181 16.44 -2.42 6.55
C ASP A 181 15.88 -3.71 5.95
N ILE A 182 14.62 -3.64 5.46
CA ILE A 182 13.94 -4.80 4.87
C ILE A 182 14.69 -5.34 3.65
N ALA A 183 15.19 -4.45 2.78
CA ALA A 183 15.85 -4.86 1.55
C ALA A 183 17.21 -5.55 1.81
N LYS A 184 17.92 -5.13 2.87
CA LYS A 184 19.17 -5.73 3.30
C LYS A 184 18.95 -7.07 4.02
N ASP A 185 17.97 -7.11 4.93
CA ASP A 185 17.69 -8.30 5.73
C ASP A 185 17.01 -9.41 4.92
N TYR A 186 16.30 -9.05 3.82
CA TYR A 186 15.56 -9.93 2.93
C TYR A 186 15.90 -9.67 1.46
N PRO A 187 17.01 -10.25 0.94
CA PRO A 187 17.57 -9.88 -0.38
C PRO A 187 16.64 -10.13 -1.56
N ALA A 188 15.78 -11.16 -1.52
CA ALA A 188 14.85 -11.41 -2.60
C ALA A 188 13.71 -10.38 -2.63
N ILE A 189 13.29 -9.89 -1.46
CA ILE A 189 12.39 -8.73 -1.35
C ILE A 189 13.09 -7.49 -1.90
N GLY A 190 14.36 -7.24 -1.54
CA GLY A 190 15.15 -6.13 -2.08
C GLY A 190 15.21 -6.14 -3.60
N ALA A 191 15.52 -7.29 -4.20
CA ALA A 191 15.53 -7.43 -5.66
C ALA A 191 14.14 -7.21 -6.29
N TRP A 192 13.08 -7.64 -5.62
CA TRP A 192 11.70 -7.42 -6.07
C TRP A 192 11.29 -5.94 -5.98
N THR A 193 11.66 -5.21 -4.92
CA THR A 193 11.39 -3.77 -4.83
C THR A 193 12.07 -3.01 -5.96
N GLU A 194 13.28 -3.36 -6.36
CA GLU A 194 13.96 -2.75 -7.51
C GLU A 194 13.24 -3.04 -8.83
N ARG A 195 12.69 -4.26 -9.01
CA ARG A 195 11.86 -4.57 -10.19
C ARG A 195 10.61 -3.70 -10.28
N ILE A 196 9.93 -3.45 -9.14
CA ILE A 196 8.76 -2.55 -9.12
C ILE A 196 9.18 -1.11 -9.39
N LYS A 197 10.32 -0.63 -8.84
CA LYS A 197 10.85 0.72 -9.13
C LYS A 197 11.13 0.93 -10.62
N ALA A 198 11.51 -0.12 -11.34
CA ALA A 198 11.76 -0.05 -12.78
C ALA A 198 10.48 0.07 -13.62
N LEU A 199 9.29 -0.11 -13.05
CA LEU A 199 8.04 0.02 -13.78
C LEU A 199 7.78 1.50 -14.16
N PRO A 200 7.39 1.79 -15.41
CA PRO A 200 7.03 3.14 -15.84
C PRO A 200 5.92 3.73 -14.98
N GLY A 201 6.15 4.92 -14.44
CA GLY A 201 5.17 5.60 -13.57
C GLY A 201 5.43 5.37 -12.07
N TRP A 202 6.41 4.56 -11.67
CA TRP A 202 6.77 4.46 -10.26
C TRP A 202 7.25 5.82 -9.70
N LYS A 203 6.81 6.14 -8.48
CA LYS A 203 7.27 7.28 -7.69
C LYS A 203 7.33 6.91 -6.22
N HIS A 204 8.22 7.54 -5.49
CA HIS A 204 8.34 7.38 -4.04
C HIS A 204 7.05 7.85 -3.32
N PRO A 205 6.60 7.19 -2.22
CA PRO A 205 5.37 7.58 -1.53
C PRO A 205 5.33 9.04 -1.09
N TYR A 206 6.45 9.60 -0.64
CA TYR A 206 6.58 10.99 -0.21
C TYR A 206 6.59 12.02 -1.35
N GLU A 207 6.78 11.57 -2.58
CA GLU A 207 6.65 12.40 -3.78
C GLU A 207 5.23 12.31 -4.37
N LEU A 208 4.59 11.15 -4.18
CA LEU A 208 3.33 10.82 -4.84
C LEU A 208 2.11 11.34 -4.07
N MET A 209 2.21 11.40 -2.75
CA MET A 209 1.09 11.77 -1.88
C MET A 209 1.42 12.99 -1.01
N PRO A 210 0.42 13.85 -0.67
CA PRO A 210 0.61 15.03 0.17
C PRO A 210 0.82 14.67 1.64
N GLY A 211 1.38 15.63 2.42
CA GLY A 211 1.55 15.52 3.87
C GLY A 211 2.95 15.09 4.31
N TYR A 212 3.96 15.30 3.47
CA TYR A 212 5.36 15.11 3.84
C TYR A 212 6.19 16.38 3.53
N PRO A 213 7.06 16.84 4.47
CA PRO A 213 7.21 16.36 5.86
C PRO A 213 5.92 16.47 6.69
N LEU A 214 5.86 15.80 7.86
CA LEU A 214 4.70 15.89 8.76
C LEU A 214 4.40 17.36 9.11
N GLY A 215 3.09 17.72 9.05
CA GLY A 215 2.63 19.11 9.25
C GLY A 215 2.48 19.92 7.97
N THR A 216 2.89 19.42 6.81
CA THR A 216 2.61 20.02 5.49
C THR A 216 1.30 19.47 4.89
N LYS A 217 0.64 20.31 4.08
CA LYS A 217 -0.61 19.94 3.36
C LYS A 217 -0.32 19.69 1.88
#